data_c1798529c57356b7d3ae5e3c7f8395a3
#
_entry.id   c1798529c57356b7d3ae5e3c7f8395a3
#
_cell.length_a   1.000
_cell.length_b   1.000
_cell.length_c   1.000
_cell.angle_alpha   90.00
_cell.angle_beta   90.00
_cell.angle_gamma   90.00
#
_symmetry.space_group_name_H-M   'P 1'
#
loop_
_entity.id
_entity.type
_entity.pdbx_description
1 polymer ?
#
loop_
_entity_poly.entity_id
_entity_poly.type
_entity_poly.pdbx_seq_one_letter_code
_entity_poly.pdbx_strand_id
1 'polypeptide(L)'
;MRRPRILHLAESRAEPRAWTGAFCKAVRQIGDLDIVEGGADLSDEAAAERIRAYEILVTSWGARAVPASLASEPGDLRYVCHLTGQLRTTIPIEFIESSIPVTNWGDAQARAVAEGAVTLLLACLKGLRPRIERIAGGDWRPPDDFRAGMLQNLDLGIYGCGFIAGCFIDMVRPFGPRLRVFDPYVDELPEGCE
;
A
#
# COMPACT_ATOMS: atom_id res chain seq x y z
N MET A 1 27.94 19.98 -4.79
CA MET A 1 27.64 18.60 -4.34
C MET A 1 27.26 17.78 -5.56
N ARG A 2 27.82 16.57 -5.76
CA ARG A 2 27.43 15.68 -6.86
C ARG A 2 25.98 15.23 -6.62
N ARG A 3 25.14 15.22 -7.67
CA ARG A 3 23.76 14.74 -7.57
C ARG A 3 23.76 13.21 -7.53
N PRO A 4 22.96 12.57 -6.67
CA PRO A 4 22.87 11.11 -6.63
C PRO A 4 22.21 10.59 -7.90
N ARG A 5 22.66 9.44 -8.36
CA ARG A 5 22.00 8.68 -9.44
C ARG A 5 20.88 7.85 -8.83
N ILE A 6 19.69 8.00 -9.39
CA ILE A 6 18.46 7.36 -8.93
C ILE A 6 17.94 6.45 -10.03
N LEU A 7 17.70 5.19 -9.70
CA LEU A 7 17.14 4.20 -10.63
C LEU A 7 15.74 3.79 -10.21
N HIS A 8 14.82 3.70 -11.18
CA HIS A 8 13.64 2.85 -11.12
C HIS A 8 13.77 1.77 -12.21
N LEU A 9 13.88 0.50 -11.80
CA LEU A 9 13.89 -0.64 -12.74
C LEU A 9 12.51 -1.28 -12.72
N ALA A 10 11.69 -0.96 -13.71
CA ALA A 10 10.36 -1.52 -13.87
C ALA A 10 10.44 -2.94 -14.42
N GLU A 11 9.58 -3.85 -13.96
CA GLU A 11 9.48 -5.21 -14.45
C GLU A 11 9.14 -5.25 -15.94
N SER A 12 8.06 -4.59 -16.33
CA SER A 12 7.67 -4.42 -17.74
C SER A 12 7.54 -2.94 -18.09
N ARG A 13 6.62 -2.24 -17.45
CA ARG A 13 6.35 -0.81 -17.63
C ARG A 13 6.25 -0.11 -16.28
N ALA A 14 6.78 1.10 -16.19
CA ALA A 14 6.66 1.91 -14.99
C ALA A 14 5.18 2.20 -14.66
N GLU A 15 4.81 2.07 -13.36
CA GLU A 15 3.44 2.32 -12.90
C GLU A 15 3.08 3.81 -13.07
N PRO A 16 2.12 4.17 -13.95
CA PRO A 16 1.82 5.57 -14.27
C PRO A 16 1.30 6.37 -13.06
N ARG A 17 0.68 5.69 -12.08
CA ARG A 17 0.16 6.33 -10.87
C ARG A 17 1.27 6.71 -9.90
N ALA A 18 2.34 5.91 -9.85
CA ALA A 18 3.53 6.20 -9.05
C ALA A 18 4.44 7.23 -9.74
N TRP A 19 4.60 7.12 -11.06
CA TRP A 19 5.54 7.93 -11.86
C TRP A 19 4.84 9.04 -12.64
N THR A 20 4.09 9.89 -11.93
CA THR A 20 3.46 11.07 -12.55
C THR A 20 4.52 12.10 -12.98
N GLY A 21 4.18 12.93 -13.99
CA GLY A 21 5.08 13.99 -14.45
C GLY A 21 5.53 14.95 -13.34
N ALA A 22 4.63 15.26 -12.38
CA ALA A 22 4.95 16.10 -11.23
C ALA A 22 5.95 15.40 -10.29
N PHE A 23 5.77 14.12 -10.00
CA PHE A 23 6.67 13.35 -9.16
C PHE A 23 8.05 13.20 -9.82
N CYS A 24 8.11 12.83 -11.10
CA CYS A 24 9.38 12.77 -11.85
C CYS A 24 10.13 14.10 -11.82
N LYS A 25 9.41 15.23 -11.96
CA LYS A 25 10.01 16.57 -11.89
C LYS A 25 10.60 16.85 -10.50
N ALA A 26 9.89 16.47 -9.43
CA ALA A 26 10.37 16.63 -8.06
C ALA A 26 11.62 15.78 -7.79
N VAL A 27 11.61 14.51 -8.19
CA VAL A 27 12.76 13.60 -8.02
C VAL A 27 13.97 14.10 -8.80
N ARG A 28 13.78 14.62 -10.02
CA ARG A 28 14.87 15.23 -10.82
C ARG A 28 15.44 16.52 -10.24
N GLN A 29 14.80 17.13 -9.26
CA GLN A 29 15.40 18.26 -8.54
C GLN A 29 16.47 17.82 -7.55
N ILE A 30 16.35 16.60 -7.00
CA ILE A 30 17.24 16.05 -5.97
C ILE A 30 18.31 15.11 -6.53
N GLY A 31 18.08 14.48 -7.68
CA GLY A 31 19.02 13.53 -8.28
C GLY A 31 18.81 13.32 -9.78
N ASP A 32 19.70 12.54 -10.36
CA ASP A 32 19.62 12.13 -11.77
C ASP A 32 18.81 10.84 -11.87
N LEU A 33 17.56 10.98 -12.35
CA LEU A 33 16.56 9.91 -12.38
C LEU A 33 16.57 9.19 -13.72
N ASP A 34 16.81 7.89 -13.68
CA ASP A 34 16.61 6.94 -14.78
C ASP A 34 15.42 6.02 -14.44
N ILE A 35 14.46 5.96 -15.37
CA ILE A 35 13.37 4.98 -15.35
C ILE A 35 13.62 4.01 -16.50
N VAL A 36 13.89 2.76 -16.16
CA VAL A 36 14.25 1.69 -17.11
C VAL A 36 13.16 0.62 -17.07
N GLU A 37 12.61 0.31 -18.25
CA GLU A 37 11.61 -0.75 -18.43
C GLU A 37 12.28 -2.06 -18.89
N GLY A 38 11.54 -3.18 -18.82
CA GLY A 38 12.03 -4.49 -19.25
C GLY A 38 12.91 -5.20 -18.22
N GLY A 39 12.75 -4.87 -16.96
CA GLY A 39 13.48 -5.55 -15.86
C GLY A 39 13.16 -7.04 -15.75
N ALA A 40 11.98 -7.50 -16.22
CA ALA A 40 11.61 -8.91 -16.23
C ALA A 40 12.53 -9.76 -17.13
N ASP A 41 13.07 -9.17 -18.18
CA ASP A 41 13.94 -9.88 -19.15
C ASP A 41 15.39 -10.03 -18.66
N LEU A 42 15.74 -9.39 -17.54
CA LEU A 42 17.08 -9.48 -16.96
C LEU A 42 17.20 -10.68 -16.02
N SER A 43 18.36 -11.35 -16.04
CA SER A 43 18.73 -12.24 -14.93
C SER A 43 18.94 -11.44 -13.63
N ASP A 44 18.98 -12.14 -12.49
CA ASP A 44 19.25 -11.48 -11.20
C ASP A 44 20.65 -10.84 -11.16
N GLU A 45 21.65 -11.47 -11.79
CA GLU A 45 23.00 -10.94 -11.89
C GLU A 45 23.04 -9.65 -12.74
N ALA A 46 22.37 -9.66 -13.91
CA ALA A 46 22.31 -8.48 -14.78
C ALA A 46 21.53 -7.32 -14.14
N ALA A 47 20.46 -7.62 -13.41
CA ALA A 47 19.73 -6.62 -12.65
C ALA A 47 20.56 -6.05 -11.49
N ALA A 48 21.26 -6.92 -10.75
CA ALA A 48 22.17 -6.51 -9.66
C ALA A 48 23.31 -5.62 -10.18
N GLU A 49 23.95 -6.00 -11.30
CA GLU A 49 25.02 -5.20 -11.90
C GLU A 49 24.52 -3.80 -12.29
N ARG A 50 23.32 -3.72 -12.89
CA ARG A 50 22.71 -2.44 -13.23
C ARG A 50 22.42 -1.59 -11.99
N ILE A 51 21.83 -2.17 -10.93
CA ILE A 51 21.47 -1.46 -9.72
C ILE A 51 22.72 -0.96 -8.98
N ARG A 52 23.80 -1.74 -8.93
CA ARG A 52 25.08 -1.35 -8.28
C ARG A 52 25.66 -0.03 -8.78
N ALA A 53 25.29 0.39 -9.99
CA ALA A 53 25.75 1.64 -10.57
C ALA A 53 25.02 2.89 -10.05
N TYR A 54 24.00 2.74 -9.19
CA TYR A 54 23.16 3.82 -8.70
C TYR A 54 23.23 3.93 -7.17
N GLU A 55 23.13 5.15 -6.65
CA GLU A 55 23.14 5.38 -5.20
C GLU A 55 21.77 5.16 -4.56
N ILE A 56 20.67 5.37 -5.32
CA ILE A 56 19.31 5.25 -4.83
C ILE A 56 18.50 4.35 -5.78
N LEU A 57 17.85 3.34 -5.22
CA LEU A 57 16.86 2.54 -5.93
C LEU A 57 15.46 2.93 -5.46
N VAL A 58 14.59 3.31 -6.40
CA VAL A 58 13.17 3.56 -6.13
C VAL A 58 12.37 2.40 -6.68
N THR A 59 11.56 1.76 -5.85
CA THR A 59 10.69 0.64 -6.24
C THR A 59 9.22 0.97 -6.04
N SER A 60 8.34 0.24 -6.73
CA SER A 60 6.88 0.33 -6.63
C SER A 60 6.26 -1.03 -6.97
N TRP A 61 4.94 -1.13 -7.04
CA TRP A 61 4.26 -2.40 -7.42
C TRP A 61 4.69 -2.97 -8.77
N GLY A 62 5.05 -2.12 -9.73
CA GLY A 62 5.53 -2.55 -11.05
C GLY A 62 7.05 -2.60 -11.16
N ALA A 63 7.77 -2.52 -10.05
CA ALA A 63 9.22 -2.65 -10.04
C ALA A 63 9.64 -4.12 -10.07
N ARG A 64 10.75 -4.40 -10.76
CA ARG A 64 11.42 -5.69 -10.65
C ARG A 64 11.79 -5.97 -9.20
N ALA A 65 11.63 -7.22 -8.76
CA ALA A 65 12.13 -7.66 -7.45
C ALA A 65 13.65 -7.42 -7.36
N VAL A 66 14.08 -6.91 -6.22
CA VAL A 66 15.49 -6.56 -5.96
C VAL A 66 16.29 -7.84 -5.71
N PRO A 67 17.40 -8.09 -6.44
CA PRO A 67 18.24 -9.26 -6.18
C PRO A 67 18.83 -9.27 -4.77
N ALA A 68 18.67 -10.37 -4.05
CA ALA A 68 19.15 -10.51 -2.66
C ALA A 68 20.65 -10.30 -2.50
N SER A 69 21.44 -10.62 -3.53
CA SER A 69 22.90 -10.42 -3.53
C SER A 69 23.33 -8.97 -3.29
N LEU A 70 22.48 -8.00 -3.60
CA LEU A 70 22.77 -6.58 -3.37
C LEU A 70 22.79 -6.20 -1.89
N ALA A 71 22.20 -7.01 -1.00
CA ALA A 71 22.28 -6.77 0.43
C ALA A 71 23.71 -6.91 0.98
N SER A 72 24.50 -7.85 0.43
CA SER A 72 25.90 -8.08 0.79
C SER A 72 26.89 -7.36 -0.13
N GLU A 73 26.52 -7.19 -1.40
CA GLU A 73 27.38 -6.58 -2.43
C GLU A 73 26.67 -5.41 -3.13
N PRO A 74 26.41 -4.31 -2.42
CA PRO A 74 25.55 -3.22 -2.93
C PRO A 74 26.20 -2.35 -4.02
N GLY A 75 27.51 -2.35 -4.16
CA GLY A 75 28.20 -1.39 -5.02
C GLY A 75 28.04 0.04 -4.52
N ASP A 76 27.51 0.92 -5.39
CA ASP A 76 27.21 2.31 -5.05
C ASP A 76 25.86 2.47 -4.32
N LEU A 77 25.02 1.42 -4.26
CA LEU A 77 23.67 1.49 -3.65
C LEU A 77 23.73 1.80 -2.16
N ARG A 78 23.04 2.83 -1.73
CA ARG A 78 23.04 3.35 -0.33
C ARG A 78 21.66 3.50 0.26
N TYR A 79 20.60 3.43 -0.56
CA TYR A 79 19.26 3.64 -0.10
C TYR A 79 18.23 3.01 -1.06
N VAL A 80 17.22 2.35 -0.48
CA VAL A 80 16.07 1.82 -1.22
C VAL A 80 14.80 2.51 -0.74
N CYS A 81 14.10 3.19 -1.64
CA CYS A 81 12.82 3.84 -1.39
C CYS A 81 11.71 3.06 -2.09
N HIS A 82 10.84 2.41 -1.33
CA HIS A 82 9.67 1.72 -1.87
C HIS A 82 8.45 2.64 -1.80
N LEU A 83 7.90 3.01 -2.97
CA LEU A 83 6.78 3.98 -3.06
C LEU A 83 5.42 3.42 -2.62
N THR A 84 5.37 2.19 -2.11
CA THR A 84 4.14 1.52 -1.69
C THR A 84 4.28 0.89 -0.30
N GLY A 85 3.24 0.22 0.20
CA GLY A 85 3.26 -0.28 1.59
C GLY A 85 3.95 -1.63 1.74
N GLN A 86 3.59 -2.60 0.89
CA GLN A 86 4.07 -3.98 1.03
C GLN A 86 5.43 -4.17 0.38
N LEU A 87 6.42 -4.56 1.17
CA LEU A 87 7.80 -4.79 0.72
C LEU A 87 8.04 -6.23 0.21
N ARG A 88 7.38 -7.23 0.79
CA ARG A 88 7.72 -8.66 0.69
C ARG A 88 7.89 -9.23 -0.73
N THR A 89 7.16 -8.68 -1.70
CA THR A 89 7.23 -9.15 -3.09
C THR A 89 8.33 -8.51 -3.91
N THR A 90 8.89 -7.40 -3.42
CA THR A 90 9.85 -6.58 -4.17
C THR A 90 11.19 -6.49 -3.48
N ILE A 91 11.21 -6.39 -2.14
CA ILE A 91 12.42 -6.24 -1.34
C ILE A 91 12.63 -7.53 -0.54
N PRO A 92 13.72 -8.27 -0.77
CA PRO A 92 14.02 -9.47 -0.02
C PRO A 92 14.42 -9.15 1.43
N ILE A 93 14.26 -10.16 2.31
CA ILE A 93 14.49 -10.00 3.75
C ILE A 93 15.92 -9.61 4.08
N GLU A 94 16.87 -10.04 3.27
CA GLU A 94 18.29 -9.75 3.40
C GLU A 94 18.58 -8.24 3.41
N PHE A 95 17.76 -7.45 2.70
CA PHE A 95 17.85 -5.98 2.75
C PHE A 95 17.40 -5.41 4.07
N ILE A 96 16.37 -5.99 4.68
CA ILE A 96 15.86 -5.53 5.98
C ILE A 96 16.90 -5.77 7.07
N GLU A 97 17.70 -6.83 6.93
CA GLU A 97 18.77 -7.21 7.86
C GLU A 97 20.12 -6.54 7.51
N SER A 98 20.22 -5.87 6.38
CA SER A 98 21.43 -5.19 5.92
C SER A 98 21.60 -3.80 6.52
N SER A 99 22.77 -3.18 6.25
CA SER A 99 23.03 -1.78 6.61
C SER A 99 22.43 -0.75 5.63
N ILE A 100 21.77 -1.20 4.54
CA ILE A 100 21.18 -0.31 3.56
C ILE A 100 19.78 0.09 4.04
N PRO A 101 19.53 1.39 4.29
CA PRO A 101 18.21 1.84 4.70
C PRO A 101 17.16 1.53 3.64
N VAL A 102 16.03 0.97 4.08
CA VAL A 102 14.84 0.73 3.27
C VAL A 102 13.68 1.47 3.88
N THR A 103 12.96 2.26 3.10
CA THR A 103 11.74 2.93 3.53
C THR A 103 10.57 2.59 2.62
N ASN A 104 9.38 2.69 3.16
CA ASN A 104 8.12 2.63 2.40
C ASN A 104 7.24 3.84 2.78
N TRP A 105 5.99 3.85 2.34
CA TRP A 105 5.06 4.96 2.66
C TRP A 105 4.54 4.97 4.12
N GLY A 106 4.92 3.97 4.95
CA GLY A 106 4.47 3.90 6.35
C GLY A 106 2.96 3.83 6.45
N ASP A 107 2.40 4.74 7.24
CA ASP A 107 0.96 4.88 7.51
C ASP A 107 0.24 5.89 6.58
N ALA A 108 0.96 6.54 5.66
CA ALA A 108 0.43 7.63 4.83
C ALA A 108 -0.88 7.31 4.09
N GLN A 109 -1.11 6.04 3.74
CA GLN A 109 -2.32 5.59 3.06
C GLN A 109 -3.36 4.94 3.98
N ALA A 110 -3.05 4.77 5.28
CA ALA A 110 -3.90 4.04 6.21
C ALA A 110 -5.32 4.62 6.28
N ARG A 111 -5.42 5.95 6.37
CA ARG A 111 -6.71 6.64 6.42
C ARG A 111 -7.54 6.45 5.15
N ALA A 112 -6.94 6.59 3.97
CA ALA A 112 -7.64 6.42 2.70
C ALA A 112 -8.15 4.98 2.49
N VAL A 113 -7.36 3.98 2.91
CA VAL A 113 -7.76 2.57 2.87
C VAL A 113 -8.90 2.32 3.86
N ALA A 114 -8.84 2.88 5.06
CA ALA A 114 -9.90 2.78 6.07
C ALA A 114 -11.22 3.42 5.58
N GLU A 115 -11.17 4.58 4.91
CA GLU A 115 -12.35 5.21 4.28
C GLU A 115 -12.99 4.28 3.24
N GLY A 116 -12.18 3.59 2.43
CA GLY A 116 -12.65 2.57 1.50
C GLY A 116 -13.36 1.41 2.22
N ALA A 117 -12.80 0.92 3.32
CA ALA A 117 -13.40 -0.15 4.12
C ALA A 117 -14.75 0.29 4.73
N VAL A 118 -14.84 1.50 5.29
CA VAL A 118 -16.10 2.07 5.79
C VAL A 118 -17.15 2.19 4.68
N THR A 119 -16.73 2.67 3.50
CA THR A 119 -17.61 2.78 2.33
C THR A 119 -18.19 1.42 1.94
N LEU A 120 -17.36 0.38 1.86
CA LEU A 120 -17.81 -0.97 1.53
C LEU A 120 -18.72 -1.55 2.61
N LEU A 121 -18.38 -1.38 3.89
CA LEU A 121 -19.21 -1.81 5.01
C LEU A 121 -20.61 -1.18 4.95
N LEU A 122 -20.69 0.13 4.78
CA LEU A 122 -21.97 0.82 4.67
C LEU A 122 -22.74 0.42 3.40
N ALA A 123 -22.05 0.24 2.27
CA ALA A 123 -22.67 -0.23 1.04
C ALA A 123 -23.31 -1.62 1.21
N CYS A 124 -22.63 -2.54 1.90
CA CYS A 124 -23.17 -3.86 2.22
C CYS A 124 -24.37 -3.77 3.18
N LEU A 125 -24.23 -3.04 4.30
CA LEU A 125 -25.32 -2.89 5.29
C LEU A 125 -26.57 -2.23 4.70
N LYS A 126 -26.41 -1.33 3.75
CA LYS A 126 -27.54 -0.62 3.11
C LYS A 126 -28.03 -1.29 1.83
N GLY A 127 -27.41 -2.40 1.40
CA GLY A 127 -27.76 -3.08 0.15
C GLY A 127 -27.66 -2.14 -1.05
N LEU A 128 -26.57 -1.39 -1.15
CA LEU A 128 -26.44 -0.34 -2.15
C LEU A 128 -26.55 -0.87 -3.57
N ARG A 129 -25.91 -1.99 -3.88
CA ARG A 129 -25.90 -2.58 -5.21
C ARG A 129 -27.31 -2.95 -5.71
N PRO A 130 -28.10 -3.78 -5.02
CA PRO A 130 -29.45 -4.12 -5.49
C PRO A 130 -30.37 -2.90 -5.58
N ARG A 131 -30.16 -1.87 -4.76
CA ARG A 131 -30.92 -0.61 -4.86
C ARG A 131 -30.58 0.15 -6.14
N ILE A 132 -29.30 0.27 -6.48
CA ILE A 132 -28.85 0.93 -7.72
C ILE A 132 -29.44 0.21 -8.95
N GLU A 133 -29.39 -1.12 -8.96
CA GLU A 133 -29.89 -1.95 -10.05
C GLU A 133 -31.40 -1.76 -10.24
N ARG A 134 -32.19 -1.71 -9.16
CA ARG A 134 -33.64 -1.46 -9.22
C ARG A 134 -33.96 -0.04 -9.68
N ILE A 135 -33.29 0.97 -9.15
CA ILE A 135 -33.51 2.37 -9.57
C ILE A 135 -33.16 2.55 -11.04
N ALA A 136 -32.10 1.93 -11.54
CA ALA A 136 -31.77 1.95 -12.96
C ALA A 136 -32.83 1.28 -13.83
N GLY A 137 -33.56 0.29 -13.28
CA GLY A 137 -34.75 -0.34 -13.90
C GLY A 137 -36.06 0.43 -13.73
N GLY A 138 -36.03 1.62 -13.11
CA GLY A 138 -37.22 2.45 -12.88
C GLY A 138 -38.03 2.09 -11.63
N ASP A 139 -37.55 1.21 -10.78
CA ASP A 139 -38.19 0.82 -9.51
C ASP A 139 -37.39 1.32 -8.31
N TRP A 140 -37.94 2.29 -7.59
CA TRP A 140 -37.29 2.88 -6.40
C TRP A 140 -37.52 2.11 -5.09
N ARG A 141 -38.44 1.13 -5.08
CA ARG A 141 -38.74 0.33 -3.88
C ARG A 141 -37.54 -0.57 -3.51
N PRO A 142 -37.27 -0.78 -2.21
CA PRO A 142 -36.26 -1.73 -1.82
C PRO A 142 -36.65 -3.16 -2.23
N PRO A 143 -35.69 -4.11 -2.39
CA PRO A 143 -35.99 -5.53 -2.54
C PRO A 143 -36.85 -6.02 -1.35
N ASP A 144 -37.82 -6.89 -1.60
CA ASP A 144 -38.81 -7.32 -0.60
C ASP A 144 -38.19 -8.09 0.59
N ASP A 145 -37.10 -8.78 0.33
CA ASP A 145 -36.34 -9.60 1.27
C ASP A 145 -35.18 -8.88 1.93
N PHE A 146 -34.86 -7.64 1.50
CA PHE A 146 -33.72 -6.88 2.01
C PHE A 146 -34.09 -5.98 3.19
N ARG A 147 -33.47 -6.22 4.33
CA ARG A 147 -33.53 -5.34 5.51
C ARG A 147 -32.22 -4.56 5.65
N ALA A 148 -32.29 -3.24 5.53
CA ALA A 148 -31.11 -2.39 5.74
C ALA A 148 -30.61 -2.50 7.19
N GLY A 149 -29.35 -2.89 7.35
CA GLY A 149 -28.68 -2.87 8.64
C GLY A 149 -28.26 -1.46 9.05
N MET A 150 -27.91 -1.32 10.33
CA MET A 150 -27.31 -0.10 10.91
C MET A 150 -26.03 -0.49 11.62
N LEU A 151 -25.06 0.44 11.69
CA LEU A 151 -23.85 0.24 12.49
C LEU A 151 -24.14 0.32 13.98
N GLN A 152 -25.11 1.12 14.40
CA GLN A 152 -25.48 1.26 15.79
C GLN A 152 -25.87 -0.10 16.39
N ASN A 153 -25.22 -0.45 17.50
CA ASN A 153 -25.37 -1.72 18.22
C ASN A 153 -24.99 -2.98 17.39
N LEU A 154 -24.37 -2.83 16.22
CA LEU A 154 -23.84 -3.96 15.47
C LEU A 154 -22.59 -4.50 16.17
N ASP A 155 -22.48 -5.83 16.27
CA ASP A 155 -21.22 -6.48 16.64
C ASP A 155 -20.31 -6.48 15.40
N LEU A 156 -19.23 -5.71 15.47
CA LEU A 156 -18.28 -5.56 14.38
C LEU A 156 -16.94 -6.18 14.76
N GLY A 157 -16.64 -7.32 14.12
CA GLY A 157 -15.36 -8.01 14.30
C GLY A 157 -14.28 -7.42 13.42
N ILE A 158 -13.12 -7.14 13.99
CA ILE A 158 -11.92 -6.62 13.29
C ILE A 158 -10.77 -7.59 13.55
N TYR A 159 -10.18 -8.10 12.49
CA TYR A 159 -9.01 -8.96 12.55
C TYR A 159 -7.77 -8.19 12.12
N GLY A 160 -6.84 -7.98 13.06
CA GLY A 160 -5.67 -7.12 12.93
C GLY A 160 -5.92 -5.72 13.51
N CYS A 161 -4.92 -5.17 14.21
CA CYS A 161 -4.99 -3.87 14.89
C CYS A 161 -3.80 -2.96 14.52
N GLY A 162 -3.44 -2.92 13.23
CA GLY A 162 -2.43 -2.00 12.69
C GLY A 162 -3.01 -0.61 12.36
N PHE A 163 -2.21 0.21 11.67
CA PHE A 163 -2.58 1.60 11.31
C PHE A 163 -3.93 1.73 10.58
N ILE A 164 -4.23 0.82 9.65
CA ILE A 164 -5.49 0.85 8.90
C ILE A 164 -6.67 0.58 9.83
N ALA A 165 -6.54 -0.44 10.69
CA ALA A 165 -7.58 -0.80 11.65
C ALA A 165 -7.81 0.33 12.65
N GLY A 166 -6.76 0.98 13.15
CA GLY A 166 -6.87 2.16 14.01
C GLY A 166 -7.69 3.27 13.37
N CYS A 167 -7.34 3.66 12.14
CA CYS A 167 -8.12 4.65 11.38
C CYS A 167 -9.57 4.22 11.16
N PHE A 168 -9.81 2.94 10.85
CA PHE A 168 -11.15 2.41 10.64
C PHE A 168 -11.99 2.46 11.94
N ILE A 169 -11.42 2.05 13.06
CA ILE A 169 -12.06 2.10 14.39
C ILE A 169 -12.49 3.53 14.71
N ASP A 170 -11.61 4.51 14.54
CA ASP A 170 -11.91 5.92 14.78
C ASP A 170 -13.06 6.44 13.91
N MET A 171 -13.12 6.00 12.64
CA MET A 171 -14.17 6.40 11.70
C MET A 171 -15.53 5.79 12.04
N VAL A 172 -15.59 4.53 12.49
CA VAL A 172 -16.86 3.84 12.77
C VAL A 172 -17.37 4.07 14.17
N ARG A 173 -16.51 4.40 15.12
CA ARG A 173 -16.85 4.62 16.54
C ARG A 173 -18.04 5.58 16.76
N PRO A 174 -18.15 6.73 16.07
CA PRO A 174 -19.29 7.64 16.21
C PRO A 174 -20.64 7.04 15.83
N PHE A 175 -20.66 5.94 15.06
CA PHE A 175 -21.90 5.24 14.72
C PHE A 175 -22.41 4.30 15.81
N GLY A 176 -21.60 4.05 16.86
CA GLY A 176 -21.96 3.24 18.04
C GLY A 176 -22.04 1.73 17.82
N PRO A 177 -21.18 1.10 17.01
CA PRO A 177 -21.05 -0.36 16.98
C PRO A 177 -20.39 -0.87 18.25
N ARG A 178 -20.57 -2.17 18.57
CA ARG A 178 -19.73 -2.89 19.52
C ARG A 178 -18.52 -3.43 18.76
N LEU A 179 -17.32 -2.99 19.12
CA LEU A 179 -16.08 -3.31 18.42
C LEU A 179 -15.38 -4.47 19.11
N ARG A 180 -15.21 -5.58 18.38
CA ARG A 180 -14.45 -6.74 18.83
C ARG A 180 -13.20 -6.86 17.95
N VAL A 181 -12.04 -6.73 18.56
CA VAL A 181 -10.75 -6.68 17.87
C VAL A 181 -9.90 -7.87 18.26
N PHE A 182 -9.31 -8.54 17.28
CA PHE A 182 -8.34 -9.57 17.52
C PHE A 182 -7.06 -9.29 16.73
N ASP A 183 -5.94 -9.22 17.47
CA ASP A 183 -4.59 -9.15 16.89
C ASP A 183 -3.62 -9.91 17.80
N PRO A 184 -2.92 -10.97 17.31
CA PRO A 184 -2.00 -11.76 18.14
C PRO A 184 -0.71 -11.04 18.53
N TYR A 185 -0.45 -9.84 17.98
CA TYR A 185 0.79 -9.10 18.17
C TYR A 185 0.62 -7.79 18.95
N VAL A 186 -0.59 -7.51 19.41
CA VAL A 186 -0.92 -6.28 20.14
C VAL A 186 -1.33 -6.63 21.56
N ASP A 187 -0.62 -6.09 22.54
CA ASP A 187 -0.88 -6.32 23.97
C ASP A 187 -2.04 -5.48 24.49
N GLU A 188 -2.27 -4.29 23.94
CA GLU A 188 -3.32 -3.37 24.35
C GLU A 188 -4.22 -3.01 23.16
N LEU A 189 -5.53 -3.21 23.33
CA LEU A 189 -6.52 -2.82 22.32
C LEU A 189 -6.87 -1.33 22.43
N PRO A 190 -7.31 -0.70 21.33
CA PRO A 190 -7.81 0.67 21.35
C PRO A 190 -8.97 0.84 22.34
N GLU A 191 -9.07 2.02 22.96
CA GLU A 191 -10.13 2.34 23.91
C GLU A 191 -11.53 2.02 23.33
N GLY A 192 -12.37 1.35 24.15
CA GLY A 192 -13.73 0.97 23.76
C GLY A 192 -13.82 -0.22 22.80
N CYS A 193 -12.75 -0.99 22.64
CA CYS A 193 -12.72 -2.28 21.94
C CYS A 193 -12.64 -3.44 22.95
N GLU A 194 -13.25 -4.59 22.59
CA GLU A 194 -13.24 -5.84 23.35
C GLU A 194 -12.44 -6.91 22.62
#